data_9952e04e0d1874e1b3b9dd8244be0823
#
_entry.id   9952e04e0d1874e1b3b9dd8244be0823
#
_cell.length_a   1.000
_cell.length_b   1.000
_cell.length_c   1.000
_cell.angle_alpha   90.00
_cell.angle_beta   90.00
_cell.angle_gamma   90.00
#
_symmetry.space_group_name_H-M   'P 1'
#
loop_
_entity.id
_entity.type
_entity.pdbx_description
1 polymer ?
#
loop_
_entity_poly.entity_id
_entity_poly.type
_entity_poly.pdbx_seq_one_letter_code
_entity_poly.pdbx_strand_id
1 'polypeptide(L)'
;MVAAVLGGLRTGARLLIFLALLLLAFAVATLLRLAGPRRLRPAWGAGWWSRRALALLGIRVQRHGPRSRGRRMLICNHVSWLDILVLAASEEPHFIAKSEIRHWPLVGYLANSVGTFYIRRGRGGATPLLTALVPWLRAGEASFVVFPEGTTTDGRDVLPMHPRLFEAAVAAGVPVQPLALRYRPDARGRDIAPFIGADTLAAHIGRVLASPGLTVELHYGALQTPRQPRDVLAWRAETEVRRCLGLAARAAPSSVHVGAPAPAAAPAAEAAAA
;
A
#
# COMPACT_ATOMS: atom_id res chain seq x y z
N MET A 1 -3.20 16.90 35.62
CA MET A 1 -2.88 18.18 34.94
C MET A 1 -1.54 18.11 34.18
N VAL A 2 -0.42 17.75 34.79
CA VAL A 2 0.90 17.66 34.12
C VAL A 2 0.93 16.75 32.91
N ALA A 3 0.37 15.54 32.99
CA ALA A 3 0.33 14.59 31.86
C ALA A 3 -0.46 15.10 30.61
N ALA A 4 -1.52 15.88 30.86
CA ALA A 4 -2.29 16.50 29.77
C ALA A 4 -1.51 17.63 29.08
N VAL A 5 -0.80 18.46 29.87
CA VAL A 5 0.07 19.52 29.35
C VAL A 5 1.22 18.93 28.52
N LEU A 6 1.91 17.92 29.04
CA LEU A 6 2.98 17.21 28.32
C LEU A 6 2.47 16.53 27.06
N GLY A 7 1.25 15.97 27.09
CA GLY A 7 0.59 15.41 25.92
C GLY A 7 0.32 16.46 24.84
N GLY A 8 -0.17 17.62 25.23
CA GLY A 8 -0.41 18.77 24.34
C GLY A 8 0.87 19.29 23.69
N LEU A 9 1.93 19.50 24.50
CA LEU A 9 3.24 19.94 24.01
C LEU A 9 3.85 18.96 23.01
N ARG A 10 3.77 17.65 23.30
CA ARG A 10 4.22 16.61 22.37
C ARG A 10 3.46 16.65 21.05
N THR A 11 2.14 16.79 21.10
CA THR A 11 1.29 16.84 19.90
C THR A 11 1.62 18.08 19.08
N GLY A 12 1.78 19.24 19.71
CA GLY A 12 2.18 20.48 19.05
C GLY A 12 3.56 20.37 18.38
N ALA A 13 4.56 19.82 19.09
CA ALA A 13 5.89 19.60 18.52
C ALA A 13 5.85 18.63 17.32
N ARG A 14 5.11 17.52 17.44
CA ARG A 14 4.92 16.57 16.33
C ARG A 14 4.24 17.23 15.12
N LEU A 15 3.25 18.08 15.34
CA LEU A 15 2.58 18.80 14.26
C LEU A 15 3.56 19.73 13.54
N LEU A 16 4.33 20.53 14.27
CA LEU A 16 5.32 21.43 13.68
C LEU A 16 6.36 20.68 12.85
N ILE A 17 6.89 19.57 13.39
CA ILE A 17 7.87 18.74 12.66
C ILE A 17 7.22 18.08 11.44
N PHE A 18 5.94 17.63 11.53
CA PHE A 18 5.22 17.07 10.41
C PHE A 18 5.02 18.07 9.27
N LEU A 19 4.65 19.31 9.63
CA LEU A 19 4.53 20.42 8.67
C LEU A 19 5.88 20.74 8.03
N ALA A 20 6.96 20.78 8.82
CA ALA A 20 8.31 20.97 8.28
C ALA A 20 8.74 19.86 7.31
N LEU A 21 8.42 18.59 7.62
CA LEU A 21 8.65 17.46 6.72
C LEU A 21 7.84 17.57 5.42
N LEU A 22 6.59 18.04 5.49
CA LEU A 22 5.76 18.29 4.31
C LEU A 22 6.33 19.41 3.44
N LEU A 23 6.77 20.52 4.05
CA LEU A 23 7.41 21.63 3.35
C LEU A 23 8.72 21.18 2.70
N LEU A 24 9.53 20.37 3.39
CA LEU A 24 10.75 19.79 2.83
C LEU A 24 10.44 18.90 1.63
N ALA A 25 9.43 18.02 1.73
CA ALA A 25 9.01 17.18 0.60
C ALA A 25 8.56 18.01 -0.59
N PHE A 26 7.80 19.09 -0.34
CA PHE A 26 7.36 20.01 -1.38
C PHE A 26 8.54 20.74 -2.05
N ALA A 27 9.48 21.27 -1.24
CA ALA A 27 10.67 21.94 -1.75
C ALA A 27 11.55 21.00 -2.60
N VAL A 28 11.81 19.78 -2.11
CA VAL A 28 12.57 18.78 -2.85
C VAL A 28 11.86 18.39 -4.14
N ALA A 29 10.55 18.12 -4.10
CA ALA A 29 9.78 17.79 -5.28
C ALA A 29 9.79 18.91 -6.33
N THR A 30 9.74 20.17 -5.88
CA THR A 30 9.82 21.37 -6.75
C THR A 30 11.21 21.50 -7.37
N LEU A 31 12.28 21.39 -6.58
CA LEU A 31 13.65 21.45 -7.06
C LEU A 31 13.93 20.35 -8.09
N LEU A 32 13.49 19.11 -7.84
CA LEU A 32 13.64 18.01 -8.80
C LEU A 32 12.89 18.25 -10.10
N ARG A 33 11.74 18.94 -10.06
CA ARG A 33 11.00 19.35 -11.27
C ARG A 33 11.69 20.43 -12.05
N LEU A 34 12.27 21.43 -11.38
CA LEU A 34 12.98 22.55 -11.98
C LEU A 34 14.34 22.12 -12.56
N ALA A 35 15.02 21.17 -11.92
CA ALA A 35 16.31 20.65 -12.36
C ALA A 35 16.25 19.83 -13.67
N GLY A 36 15.08 19.65 -14.28
CA GLY A 36 14.89 19.02 -15.59
C GLY A 36 14.52 17.52 -15.50
N PRO A 37 14.43 16.83 -16.65
CA PRO A 37 13.74 15.56 -16.71
C PRO A 37 14.50 14.40 -16.07
N ARG A 38 13.96 13.80 -15.02
CA ARG A 38 13.59 12.39 -14.94
C ARG A 38 14.64 11.34 -14.65
N ARG A 39 15.91 11.63 -14.40
CA ARG A 39 16.90 10.60 -14.06
C ARG A 39 16.95 10.23 -12.57
N LEU A 40 16.46 11.08 -11.69
CA LEU A 40 16.33 10.78 -10.27
C LEU A 40 14.89 10.34 -9.99
N ARG A 41 14.66 9.04 -9.87
CA ARG A 41 13.35 8.50 -9.49
C ARG A 41 13.08 8.86 -8.04
N PRO A 42 12.03 9.61 -7.74
CA PRO A 42 11.74 10.02 -6.37
C PRO A 42 11.19 8.90 -5.46
N ALA A 43 11.10 7.66 -5.93
CA ALA A 43 10.61 6.53 -5.12
C ALA A 43 11.44 6.33 -3.85
N TRP A 44 12.78 6.41 -3.91
CA TRP A 44 13.62 6.35 -2.72
C TRP A 44 13.42 7.55 -1.79
N GLY A 45 13.15 8.74 -2.35
CA GLY A 45 12.83 9.94 -1.58
C GLY A 45 11.50 9.81 -0.86
N ALA A 46 10.48 9.24 -1.52
CA ALA A 46 9.21 8.92 -0.90
C ALA A 46 9.38 7.88 0.23
N GLY A 47 10.19 6.85 0.02
CA GLY A 47 10.53 5.86 1.04
C GLY A 47 11.23 6.48 2.25
N TRP A 48 12.25 7.33 2.02
CA TRP A 48 12.95 8.03 3.08
C TRP A 48 12.00 8.93 3.88
N TRP A 49 11.21 9.75 3.18
CA TRP A 49 10.24 10.64 3.80
C TRP A 49 9.20 9.87 4.62
N SER A 50 8.66 8.80 4.07
CA SER A 50 7.66 7.96 4.75
C SER A 50 8.22 7.32 6.02
N ARG A 51 9.48 6.85 6.00
CA ARG A 51 10.16 6.35 7.20
C ARG A 51 10.26 7.42 8.29
N ARG A 52 10.58 8.67 7.94
CA ARG A 52 10.65 9.78 8.89
C ARG A 52 9.27 10.17 9.42
N ALA A 53 8.27 10.21 8.54
CA ALA A 53 6.90 10.48 8.94
C ALA A 53 6.36 9.41 9.89
N LEU A 54 6.54 8.13 9.60
CA LEU A 54 6.14 7.03 10.48
C LEU A 54 6.83 7.11 11.85
N ALA A 55 8.13 7.38 11.89
CA ALA A 55 8.87 7.55 13.15
C ALA A 55 8.34 8.72 13.97
N LEU A 56 8.06 9.88 13.34
CA LEU A 56 7.47 11.05 13.98
C LEU A 56 6.08 10.76 14.55
N LEU A 57 5.26 10.03 13.78
CA LEU A 57 3.92 9.60 14.20
C LEU A 57 3.96 8.52 15.29
N GLY A 58 5.15 7.99 15.61
CA GLY A 58 5.31 6.89 16.56
C GLY A 58 4.79 5.55 16.03
N ILE A 59 4.77 5.38 14.72
CA ILE A 59 4.26 4.16 14.08
C ILE A 59 5.40 3.17 13.87
N ARG A 60 5.29 2.01 14.50
CA ARG A 60 6.24 0.91 14.38
C ARG A 60 5.72 -0.11 13.37
N VAL A 61 6.51 -0.40 12.33
CA VAL A 61 6.20 -1.40 11.32
C VAL A 61 6.89 -2.72 11.65
N GLN A 62 6.09 -3.76 11.87
CA GLN A 62 6.55 -5.15 12.03
C GLN A 62 6.30 -5.91 10.74
N ARG A 63 7.34 -6.54 10.20
CA ARG A 63 7.26 -7.26 8.92
C ARG A 63 7.26 -8.76 9.15
N HIS A 64 6.36 -9.47 8.47
CA HIS A 64 6.17 -10.91 8.59
C HIS A 64 6.11 -11.57 7.22
N GLY A 65 6.72 -12.73 7.11
CA GLY A 65 6.74 -13.52 5.87
C GLY A 65 7.85 -13.13 4.89
N PRO A 66 8.04 -13.90 3.82
CA PRO A 66 9.10 -13.72 2.86
C PRO A 66 8.78 -12.57 1.89
N ARG A 67 9.59 -11.53 1.94
CA ARG A 67 9.53 -10.44 0.98
C ARG A 67 10.14 -10.89 -0.34
N SER A 68 9.33 -10.99 -1.39
CA SER A 68 9.84 -11.22 -2.74
C SER A 68 10.55 -9.97 -3.26
N ARG A 69 11.52 -10.16 -4.14
CA ARG A 69 12.22 -9.08 -4.82
C ARG A 69 11.81 -9.01 -6.30
N GLY A 70 12.20 -7.95 -6.96
CA GLY A 70 11.93 -7.75 -8.38
C GLY A 70 10.55 -7.16 -8.67
N ARG A 71 10.24 -7.08 -9.94
CA ARG A 71 9.02 -6.49 -10.48
C ARG A 71 7.79 -7.32 -10.14
N ARG A 72 6.83 -6.74 -9.48
CA ARG A 72 5.57 -7.38 -9.09
C ARG A 72 4.46 -6.38 -8.83
N MET A 73 3.24 -6.84 -8.89
CA MET A 73 2.08 -6.10 -8.45
C MET A 73 1.79 -6.44 -6.99
N LEU A 74 1.78 -5.44 -6.12
CA LEU A 74 1.50 -5.58 -4.70
C LEU A 74 0.01 -5.32 -4.49
N ILE A 75 -0.70 -6.28 -3.90
CA ILE A 75 -2.12 -6.22 -3.60
C ILE A 75 -2.28 -6.15 -2.10
N CYS A 76 -2.95 -5.13 -1.58
CA CYS A 76 -3.08 -4.92 -0.15
C CYS A 76 -4.52 -4.58 0.24
N ASN A 77 -4.96 -5.02 1.44
CA ASN A 77 -6.15 -4.47 2.07
C ASN A 77 -5.94 -2.98 2.42
N HIS A 78 -7.03 -2.24 2.59
CA HIS A 78 -6.97 -0.80 2.76
C HIS A 78 -7.71 -0.35 4.03
N VAL A 79 -6.96 0.20 4.98
CA VAL A 79 -7.49 0.64 6.28
C VAL A 79 -7.38 2.16 6.43
N SER A 80 -6.30 2.76 5.90
CA SER A 80 -5.97 4.14 6.18
C SER A 80 -5.09 4.76 5.09
N TRP A 81 -5.01 6.10 5.05
CA TRP A 81 -3.96 6.80 4.33
C TRP A 81 -2.55 6.46 4.85
N LEU A 82 -2.45 5.97 6.09
CA LEU A 82 -1.20 5.48 6.68
C LEU A 82 -0.62 4.29 5.90
N ASP A 83 -1.45 3.50 5.24
CA ASP A 83 -1.03 2.35 4.41
C ASP A 83 -0.04 2.79 3.33
N ILE A 84 -0.28 3.99 2.76
CA ILE A 84 0.61 4.58 1.75
C ILE A 84 2.01 4.81 2.33
N LEU A 85 2.09 5.35 3.56
CA LEU A 85 3.37 5.59 4.23
C LEU A 85 4.08 4.29 4.58
N VAL A 86 3.33 3.30 5.11
CA VAL A 86 3.87 1.99 5.49
C VAL A 86 4.45 1.28 4.27
N LEU A 87 3.71 1.27 3.16
CA LEU A 87 4.14 0.60 1.95
C LEU A 87 5.25 1.37 1.23
N ALA A 88 5.20 2.71 1.19
CA ALA A 88 6.29 3.51 0.65
C ALA A 88 7.60 3.32 1.43
N ALA A 89 7.51 3.26 2.77
CA ALA A 89 8.66 3.03 3.63
C ALA A 89 9.27 1.62 3.51
N SER A 90 8.45 0.64 3.10
CA SER A 90 8.83 -0.79 3.08
C SER A 90 9.20 -1.30 1.70
N GLU A 91 8.52 -0.84 0.65
CA GLU A 91 8.59 -1.40 -0.71
C GLU A 91 9.02 -0.40 -1.77
N GLU A 92 8.94 0.91 -1.48
CA GLU A 92 9.20 2.00 -2.43
C GLU A 92 8.46 1.82 -3.77
N PRO A 93 7.16 1.51 -3.76
CA PRO A 93 6.40 1.21 -4.97
C PRO A 93 5.85 2.47 -5.61
N HIS A 94 5.33 2.33 -6.83
CA HIS A 94 4.38 3.29 -7.37
C HIS A 94 2.95 2.97 -6.90
N PHE A 95 2.14 4.01 -6.75
CA PHE A 95 0.77 3.90 -6.27
C PHE A 95 -0.24 4.16 -7.38
N ILE A 96 -1.41 3.56 -7.22
CA ILE A 96 -2.59 3.86 -8.02
C ILE A 96 -3.59 4.57 -7.11
N ALA A 97 -4.00 5.77 -7.49
CA ALA A 97 -4.91 6.61 -6.72
C ALA A 97 -6.14 7.01 -7.55
N LYS A 98 -7.18 7.48 -6.86
CA LYS A 98 -8.36 8.08 -7.50
C LYS A 98 -7.95 9.38 -8.20
N SER A 99 -8.56 9.66 -9.36
CA SER A 99 -8.29 10.88 -10.15
C SER A 99 -8.52 12.18 -9.39
N GLU A 100 -9.46 12.18 -8.45
CA GLU A 100 -9.81 13.33 -7.62
C GLU A 100 -8.64 13.78 -6.74
N ILE A 101 -7.83 12.82 -6.26
CA ILE A 101 -6.65 13.11 -5.41
C ILE A 101 -5.61 13.96 -6.15
N ARG A 102 -5.56 13.85 -7.49
CA ARG A 102 -4.66 14.65 -8.32
C ARG A 102 -4.82 16.16 -8.09
N HIS A 103 -6.04 16.58 -7.76
CA HIS A 103 -6.42 17.99 -7.59
C HIS A 103 -6.35 18.46 -6.13
N TRP A 104 -6.01 17.56 -5.20
CA TRP A 104 -5.85 17.98 -3.81
C TRP A 104 -4.60 18.84 -3.67
N PRO A 105 -4.71 20.03 -3.04
CA PRO A 105 -3.56 20.87 -2.75
C PRO A 105 -2.49 20.04 -1.98
N LEU A 106 -1.24 20.28 -2.27
CA LEU A 106 -0.07 19.62 -1.66
C LEU A 106 -0.02 18.08 -1.88
N VAL A 107 -1.07 17.34 -1.48
CA VAL A 107 -1.13 15.87 -1.61
C VAL A 107 -1.06 15.45 -3.08
N GLY A 108 -1.87 16.06 -3.94
CA GLY A 108 -1.85 15.77 -5.38
C GLY A 108 -0.52 16.16 -6.04
N TYR A 109 0.07 17.28 -5.61
CA TYR A 109 1.38 17.70 -6.09
C TYR A 109 2.47 16.68 -5.73
N LEU A 110 2.52 16.24 -4.47
CA LEU A 110 3.48 15.24 -4.00
C LEU A 110 3.25 13.87 -4.65
N ALA A 111 1.99 13.42 -4.73
CA ALA A 111 1.64 12.17 -5.39
C ALA A 111 2.07 12.17 -6.88
N ASN A 112 1.85 13.27 -7.59
CA ASN A 112 2.34 13.44 -8.98
C ASN A 112 3.87 13.37 -9.06
N SER A 113 4.56 13.89 -8.06
CA SER A 113 6.04 13.95 -8.04
C SER A 113 6.67 12.57 -7.89
N VAL A 114 5.97 11.62 -7.26
CA VAL A 114 6.43 10.23 -7.06
C VAL A 114 5.89 9.25 -8.12
N GLY A 115 5.30 9.76 -9.21
CA GLY A 115 4.83 8.91 -10.31
C GLY A 115 3.58 8.10 -9.97
N THR A 116 2.64 8.68 -9.21
CA THR A 116 1.34 8.05 -8.93
C THR A 116 0.51 7.97 -10.22
N PHE A 117 -0.09 6.82 -10.46
CA PHE A 117 -1.07 6.60 -11.52
C PHE A 117 -2.48 6.90 -11.03
N TYR A 118 -3.31 7.51 -11.88
CA TYR A 118 -4.66 7.91 -11.50
C TYR A 118 -5.71 7.17 -12.30
N ILE A 119 -6.74 6.69 -11.59
CA ILE A 119 -7.91 6.04 -12.19
C ILE A 119 -9.17 6.85 -11.95
N ARG A 120 -10.03 6.93 -12.97
CA ARG A 120 -11.42 7.35 -12.82
C ARG A 120 -12.28 6.16 -12.43
N ARG A 121 -13.15 6.33 -11.46
CA ARG A 121 -14.20 5.33 -11.15
C ARG A 121 -15.29 5.40 -12.22
N GLY A 122 -15.87 4.25 -12.58
CA GLY A 122 -16.99 4.18 -13.51
C GLY A 122 -16.79 3.21 -14.68
N ARG A 123 -17.79 3.12 -15.55
CA ARG A 123 -17.73 2.28 -16.76
C ARG A 123 -16.63 2.79 -17.69
N GLY A 124 -15.67 1.92 -18.03
CA GLY A 124 -14.53 2.26 -18.90
C GLY A 124 -13.28 2.76 -18.17
N GLY A 125 -13.32 3.06 -16.84
CA GLY A 125 -12.17 3.62 -16.11
C GLY A 125 -10.94 2.72 -15.97
N ALA A 126 -11.07 1.40 -16.14
CA ALA A 126 -9.96 0.47 -16.08
C ALA A 126 -9.12 0.42 -17.37
N THR A 127 -9.73 0.59 -18.53
CA THR A 127 -9.04 0.47 -19.83
C THR A 127 -7.91 1.50 -20.02
N PRO A 128 -8.10 2.81 -19.75
CA PRO A 128 -7.02 3.78 -19.85
C PRO A 128 -5.89 3.50 -18.85
N LEU A 129 -6.23 3.01 -17.65
CA LEU A 129 -5.23 2.61 -16.67
C LEU A 129 -4.41 1.43 -17.18
N LEU A 130 -5.06 0.40 -17.70
CA LEU A 130 -4.39 -0.79 -18.25
C LEU A 130 -3.47 -0.41 -19.40
N THR A 131 -3.92 0.44 -20.32
CA THR A 131 -3.10 0.93 -21.43
C THR A 131 -1.86 1.67 -20.95
N ALA A 132 -1.97 2.46 -19.87
CA ALA A 132 -0.82 3.18 -19.32
C ALA A 132 0.08 2.28 -18.46
N LEU A 133 -0.50 1.37 -17.66
CA LEU A 133 0.21 0.60 -16.65
C LEU A 133 0.94 -0.62 -17.24
N VAL A 134 0.34 -1.32 -18.22
CA VAL A 134 0.92 -2.54 -18.79
C VAL A 134 2.29 -2.32 -19.45
N PRO A 135 2.49 -1.30 -20.32
CA PRO A 135 3.81 -1.02 -20.86
C PRO A 135 4.84 -0.70 -19.78
N TRP A 136 4.41 0.02 -18.76
CA TRP A 136 5.27 0.40 -17.65
C TRP A 136 5.66 -0.81 -16.79
N LEU A 137 4.70 -1.69 -16.48
CA LEU A 137 4.96 -2.96 -15.80
C LEU A 137 5.91 -3.85 -16.61
N ARG A 138 5.82 -3.84 -17.93
CA ARG A 138 6.70 -4.63 -18.81
C ARG A 138 8.12 -4.06 -18.87
N ALA A 139 8.27 -2.75 -18.93
CA ALA A 139 9.56 -2.07 -19.10
C ALA A 139 10.26 -1.73 -17.79
N GLY A 140 9.52 -1.63 -16.69
CA GLY A 140 10.04 -1.13 -15.42
C GLY A 140 10.58 -2.22 -14.48
N GLU A 141 11.39 -1.80 -13.52
CA GLU A 141 11.88 -2.65 -12.43
C GLU A 141 11.08 -2.45 -11.13
N ALA A 142 10.24 -1.42 -11.08
CA ALA A 142 9.50 -1.05 -9.89
C ALA A 142 8.19 -1.84 -9.72
N SER A 143 7.77 -2.00 -8.49
CA SER A 143 6.49 -2.59 -8.11
C SER A 143 5.39 -1.54 -8.04
N PHE A 144 4.14 -1.97 -8.22
CA PHE A 144 2.95 -1.15 -8.02
C PHE A 144 2.13 -1.67 -6.86
N VAL A 145 1.58 -0.75 -6.08
CA VAL A 145 0.58 -1.08 -5.06
C VAL A 145 -0.82 -0.76 -5.56
N VAL A 146 -1.70 -1.70 -5.34
CA VAL A 146 -3.14 -1.58 -5.60
C VAL A 146 -3.90 -1.96 -4.35
N PHE A 147 -4.94 -1.18 -4.03
CA PHE A 147 -5.93 -1.49 -2.99
C PHE A 147 -7.23 -1.91 -3.66
N PRO A 148 -7.42 -3.20 -3.97
CA PRO A 148 -8.51 -3.64 -4.82
C PRO A 148 -9.87 -3.64 -4.14
N GLU A 149 -9.96 -3.39 -2.85
CA GLU A 149 -11.21 -3.09 -2.14
C GLU A 149 -11.85 -1.77 -2.61
N GLY A 150 -11.05 -0.87 -3.17
CA GLY A 150 -11.51 0.41 -3.72
C GLY A 150 -11.95 1.43 -2.67
N THR A 151 -11.94 1.11 -1.39
CA THR A 151 -12.23 1.99 -0.26
C THR A 151 -11.46 1.55 0.98
N THR A 152 -11.33 2.43 1.96
CA THR A 152 -10.81 2.08 3.28
C THR A 152 -11.87 1.41 4.13
N THR A 153 -11.45 0.48 5.01
CA THR A 153 -12.28 -0.28 5.94
C THR A 153 -11.78 -0.12 7.37
N ASP A 154 -12.48 -0.70 8.33
CA ASP A 154 -12.01 -0.76 9.73
C ASP A 154 -10.90 -1.79 9.96
N GLY A 155 -10.55 -2.57 8.94
CA GLY A 155 -9.52 -3.60 8.99
C GLY A 155 -9.90 -4.88 9.73
N ARG A 156 -11.16 -5.02 10.16
CA ARG A 156 -11.67 -6.24 10.84
C ARG A 156 -12.03 -7.33 9.85
N ASP A 157 -12.34 -6.95 8.63
CA ASP A 157 -12.57 -7.84 7.49
C ASP A 157 -11.92 -7.28 6.23
N VAL A 158 -11.90 -8.07 5.15
CA VAL A 158 -11.42 -7.69 3.82
C VAL A 158 -12.60 -7.70 2.87
N LEU A 159 -12.86 -6.59 2.21
CA LEU A 159 -13.89 -6.50 1.19
C LEU A 159 -13.51 -7.32 -0.07
N PRO A 160 -14.51 -7.73 -0.88
CA PRO A 160 -14.22 -8.40 -2.15
C PRO A 160 -13.27 -7.58 -3.01
N MET A 161 -12.25 -8.23 -3.52
CA MET A 161 -11.25 -7.59 -4.37
C MET A 161 -11.75 -7.48 -5.80
N HIS A 162 -11.71 -6.29 -6.38
CA HIS A 162 -12.14 -6.03 -7.76
C HIS A 162 -11.25 -6.70 -8.79
N PRO A 163 -11.70 -7.74 -9.53
CA PRO A 163 -10.84 -8.52 -10.43
C PRO A 163 -10.25 -7.71 -11.59
N ARG A 164 -10.93 -6.66 -12.05
CA ARG A 164 -10.45 -5.80 -13.16
C ARG A 164 -9.08 -5.17 -12.87
N LEU A 165 -8.73 -4.97 -11.61
CA LEU A 165 -7.43 -4.40 -11.25
C LEU A 165 -6.29 -5.40 -11.43
N PHE A 166 -6.58 -6.70 -11.43
CA PHE A 166 -5.60 -7.77 -11.64
C PHE A 166 -5.28 -8.00 -13.13
N GLU A 167 -6.10 -7.47 -14.02
CA GLU A 167 -5.90 -7.59 -15.47
C GLU A 167 -4.56 -7.02 -15.92
N ALA A 168 -4.08 -5.98 -15.26
CA ALA A 168 -2.77 -5.40 -15.54
C ALA A 168 -1.62 -6.37 -15.27
N ALA A 169 -1.70 -7.15 -14.19
CA ALA A 169 -0.69 -8.16 -13.86
C ALA A 169 -0.71 -9.31 -14.87
N VAL A 170 -1.92 -9.79 -15.25
CA VAL A 170 -2.09 -10.85 -16.25
C VAL A 170 -1.57 -10.38 -17.62
N ALA A 171 -1.99 -9.20 -18.08
CA ALA A 171 -1.58 -8.66 -19.37
C ALA A 171 -0.07 -8.34 -19.45
N ALA A 172 0.52 -7.93 -18.34
CA ALA A 172 1.97 -7.63 -18.26
C ALA A 172 2.82 -8.86 -17.99
N GLY A 173 2.24 -9.99 -17.58
CA GLY A 173 2.98 -11.19 -17.18
C GLY A 173 3.79 -10.99 -15.89
N VAL A 174 3.35 -10.10 -14.98
CA VAL A 174 4.04 -9.84 -13.72
C VAL A 174 3.37 -10.55 -12.55
N PRO A 175 4.16 -11.14 -11.64
CA PRO A 175 3.60 -11.82 -10.47
C PRO A 175 2.87 -10.85 -9.53
N VAL A 176 1.91 -11.39 -8.77
CA VAL A 176 1.16 -10.70 -7.75
C VAL A 176 1.63 -11.14 -6.38
N GLN A 177 2.00 -10.20 -5.52
CA GLN A 177 2.27 -10.47 -4.12
C GLN A 177 1.18 -9.85 -3.25
N PRO A 178 0.34 -10.68 -2.61
CA PRO A 178 -0.59 -10.21 -1.60
C PRO A 178 0.17 -9.69 -0.37
N LEU A 179 -0.29 -8.56 0.13
CA LEU A 179 0.17 -7.94 1.38
C LEU A 179 -1.03 -7.78 2.30
N ALA A 180 -0.82 -7.93 3.59
CA ALA A 180 -1.86 -7.67 4.57
C ALA A 180 -1.37 -6.69 5.63
N LEU A 181 -2.15 -5.65 5.89
CA LEU A 181 -1.91 -4.67 6.93
C LEU A 181 -2.89 -4.87 8.08
N ARG A 182 -2.34 -5.03 9.28
CA ARG A 182 -3.10 -5.06 10.53
C ARG A 182 -2.58 -3.98 11.46
N TYR A 183 -3.43 -3.05 11.82
CA TYR A 183 -3.14 -2.06 12.86
C TYR A 183 -3.56 -2.60 14.22
N ARG A 184 -2.67 -2.49 15.20
CA ARG A 184 -2.98 -2.82 16.59
C ARG A 184 -3.54 -1.59 17.29
N PRO A 185 -4.48 -1.76 18.22
CA PRO A 185 -4.92 -0.65 19.07
C PRO A 185 -3.73 0.05 19.71
N ASP A 186 -3.88 1.33 20.00
CA ASP A 186 -2.85 2.09 20.71
C ASP A 186 -2.69 1.58 22.16
N ALA A 187 -1.71 2.12 22.88
CA ALA A 187 -1.45 1.75 24.27
C ALA A 187 -2.62 2.03 25.24
N ARG A 188 -3.66 2.73 24.79
CA ARG A 188 -4.91 2.99 25.51
C ARG A 188 -6.07 2.11 25.04
N GLY A 189 -5.80 1.11 24.18
CA GLY A 189 -6.80 0.22 23.63
C GLY A 189 -7.70 0.85 22.56
N ARG A 190 -7.33 2.01 21.99
CA ARG A 190 -8.15 2.72 20.99
C ARG A 190 -7.74 2.31 19.58
N ASP A 191 -8.72 2.07 18.75
CA ASP A 191 -8.55 1.84 17.33
C ASP A 191 -8.48 3.19 16.60
N ILE A 192 -7.26 3.66 16.32
CA ILE A 192 -6.99 5.01 15.79
C ILE A 192 -6.72 4.98 14.28
N ALA A 193 -6.19 3.88 13.78
CA ALA A 193 -5.69 3.80 12.41
C ALA A 193 -6.77 3.87 11.33
N PRO A 194 -7.98 3.30 11.47
CA PRO A 194 -8.99 3.32 10.41
C PRO A 194 -9.37 4.75 10.02
N PHE A 195 -9.39 4.97 8.69
CA PHE A 195 -9.81 6.22 8.07
C PHE A 195 -11.11 5.96 7.29
N ILE A 196 -12.25 6.07 7.96
CA ILE A 196 -13.56 5.63 7.47
C ILE A 196 -14.66 6.65 7.76
N GLY A 197 -15.79 6.48 7.09
CA GLY A 197 -17.01 7.26 7.35
C GLY A 197 -16.84 8.74 7.03
N ALA A 198 -17.15 9.61 7.98
CA ALA A 198 -17.08 11.07 7.84
C ALA A 198 -15.72 11.66 8.26
N ASP A 199 -14.69 10.82 8.45
CA ASP A 199 -13.36 11.31 8.83
C ASP A 199 -12.81 12.28 7.78
N THR A 200 -12.38 13.44 8.25
CA THR A 200 -11.57 14.34 7.44
C THR A 200 -10.08 14.04 7.65
N LEU A 201 -9.29 14.24 6.60
CA LEU A 201 -7.85 13.98 6.69
C LEU A 201 -7.18 14.78 7.81
N ALA A 202 -7.55 16.05 7.99
CA ALA A 202 -6.99 16.92 9.02
C ALA A 202 -7.33 16.42 10.44
N ALA A 203 -8.59 16.06 10.70
CA ALA A 203 -9.01 15.53 11.99
C ALA A 203 -8.31 14.21 12.32
N HIS A 204 -8.19 13.33 11.32
CA HIS A 204 -7.50 12.04 11.48
C HIS A 204 -5.98 12.23 11.73
N ILE A 205 -5.30 13.11 11.00
CA ILE A 205 -3.90 13.47 11.27
C ILE A 205 -3.75 13.95 12.71
N GLY A 206 -4.61 14.84 13.17
CA GLY A 206 -4.61 15.33 14.56
C GLY A 206 -4.74 14.18 15.57
N ARG A 207 -5.64 13.25 15.33
CA ARG A 207 -5.87 12.05 16.16
C ARG A 207 -4.64 11.13 16.21
N VAL A 208 -3.99 10.91 15.07
CA VAL A 208 -2.76 10.11 14.99
C VAL A 208 -1.60 10.81 15.71
N LEU A 209 -1.41 12.12 15.50
CA LEU A 209 -0.37 12.91 16.17
C LEU A 209 -0.52 12.91 17.70
N ALA A 210 -1.75 12.94 18.20
CA ALA A 210 -2.05 12.88 19.63
C ALA A 210 -1.88 11.47 20.24
N SER A 211 -1.81 10.45 19.41
CA SER A 211 -1.62 9.07 19.87
C SER A 211 -0.25 8.85 20.51
N PRO A 212 -0.14 7.98 21.53
CA PRO A 212 1.16 7.56 22.07
C PRO A 212 2.02 6.81 21.05
N GLY A 213 1.41 6.23 20.02
CA GLY A 213 2.03 5.45 18.96
C GLY A 213 1.12 4.31 18.52
N LEU A 214 1.44 3.73 17.39
CA LEU A 214 0.73 2.61 16.79
C LEU A 214 1.71 1.52 16.39
N THR A 215 1.26 0.29 16.39
CA THR A 215 1.98 -0.82 15.74
C THR A 215 1.17 -1.29 14.54
N VAL A 216 1.84 -1.42 13.41
CA VAL A 216 1.28 -2.02 12.19
C VAL A 216 2.08 -3.25 11.82
N GLU A 217 1.38 -4.35 11.60
CA GLU A 217 1.92 -5.59 11.07
C GLU A 217 1.74 -5.59 9.56
N LEU A 218 2.85 -5.71 8.84
CA LEU A 218 2.87 -5.89 7.39
C LEU A 218 3.23 -7.33 7.08
N HIS A 219 2.26 -8.10 6.62
CA HIS A 219 2.43 -9.49 6.25
C HIS A 219 2.63 -9.63 4.74
N TYR A 220 3.64 -10.41 4.35
CA TYR A 220 3.89 -10.78 2.96
C TYR A 220 3.29 -12.15 2.71
N GLY A 221 2.27 -12.20 1.85
CA GLY A 221 1.66 -13.44 1.39
C GLY A 221 2.48 -14.12 0.29
N ALA A 222 2.11 -15.34 -0.05
CA ALA A 222 2.76 -16.12 -1.10
C ALA A 222 2.64 -15.44 -2.47
N LEU A 223 3.75 -15.42 -3.21
CA LEU A 223 3.80 -14.87 -4.56
C LEU A 223 2.94 -15.71 -5.50
N GLN A 224 2.09 -15.05 -6.28
CA GLN A 224 1.17 -15.70 -7.21
C GLN A 224 1.58 -15.43 -8.67
N THR A 225 1.56 -16.46 -9.47
CA THR A 225 1.89 -16.35 -10.90
C THR A 225 0.71 -15.78 -11.69
N PRO A 226 0.95 -14.92 -12.70
CA PRO A 226 -0.12 -14.26 -13.47
C PRO A 226 -0.71 -15.15 -14.60
N ARG A 227 -0.45 -16.46 -14.56
CA ARG A 227 -0.90 -17.41 -15.61
C ARG A 227 -2.38 -17.81 -15.49
N GLN A 228 -3.10 -17.23 -14.53
CA GLN A 228 -4.48 -17.56 -14.26
C GLN A 228 -5.41 -16.42 -14.70
N PRO A 229 -6.70 -16.70 -14.95
CA PRO A 229 -7.70 -15.66 -15.17
C PRO A 229 -7.71 -14.66 -14.00
N ARG A 230 -7.99 -13.39 -14.31
CA ARG A 230 -7.99 -12.31 -13.33
C ARG A 230 -8.90 -12.56 -12.12
N ASP A 231 -10.03 -13.23 -12.33
CA ASP A 231 -11.01 -13.54 -11.28
C ASP A 231 -10.45 -14.56 -10.31
N VAL A 232 -9.76 -15.59 -10.82
CA VAL A 232 -9.04 -16.58 -10.00
C VAL A 232 -7.91 -15.91 -9.20
N LEU A 233 -7.14 -15.06 -9.86
CA LEU A 233 -6.02 -14.35 -9.24
C LEU A 233 -6.50 -13.41 -8.13
N ALA A 234 -7.62 -12.69 -8.36
CA ALA A 234 -8.23 -11.83 -7.36
C ALA A 234 -8.71 -12.61 -6.13
N TRP A 235 -9.44 -13.70 -6.35
CA TRP A 235 -9.93 -14.56 -5.27
C TRP A 235 -8.77 -15.18 -4.47
N ARG A 236 -7.71 -15.66 -5.13
CA ARG A 236 -6.54 -16.19 -4.45
C ARG A 236 -5.80 -15.13 -3.65
N ALA A 237 -5.64 -13.93 -4.20
CA ALA A 237 -5.01 -12.81 -3.50
C ALA A 237 -5.82 -12.41 -2.27
N GLU A 238 -7.15 -12.31 -2.38
CA GLU A 238 -8.05 -12.06 -1.26
C GLU A 238 -7.91 -13.14 -0.19
N THR A 239 -7.97 -14.41 -0.59
CA THR A 239 -7.82 -15.57 0.32
C THR A 239 -6.50 -15.50 1.07
N GLU A 240 -5.42 -15.16 0.41
CA GLU A 240 -4.09 -15.06 1.02
C GLU A 240 -4.00 -13.87 1.99
N VAL A 241 -4.57 -12.71 1.63
CA VAL A 241 -4.66 -11.56 2.55
C VAL A 241 -5.47 -11.94 3.79
N ARG A 242 -6.62 -12.59 3.62
CA ARG A 242 -7.46 -13.08 4.72
C ARG A 242 -6.70 -14.06 5.61
N ARG A 243 -5.96 -14.99 5.01
CA ARG A 243 -5.09 -15.94 5.74
C ARG A 243 -4.04 -15.21 6.58
N CYS A 244 -3.36 -14.23 6.02
CA CYS A 244 -2.37 -13.42 6.74
C CYS A 244 -2.99 -12.66 7.92
N LEU A 245 -4.26 -12.26 7.79
CA LEU A 245 -5.01 -11.60 8.85
C LEU A 245 -5.69 -12.57 9.84
N GLY A 246 -5.56 -13.89 9.63
CA GLY A 246 -6.25 -14.89 10.46
C GLY A 246 -7.76 -14.88 10.31
N LEU A 247 -8.29 -14.43 9.17
CA LEU A 247 -9.70 -14.40 8.84
C LEU A 247 -10.10 -15.67 8.09
N ALA A 248 -11.36 -16.09 8.25
CA ALA A 248 -11.90 -17.22 7.51
C ALA A 248 -11.82 -16.99 6.00
N ALA A 249 -11.50 -18.04 5.24
CA ALA A 249 -11.54 -17.99 3.78
C ALA A 249 -12.98 -17.71 3.30
N ARG A 250 -13.11 -16.92 2.24
CA ARG A 250 -14.39 -16.72 1.57
C ARG A 250 -14.57 -17.80 0.49
N ALA A 251 -15.79 -18.27 0.32
CA ALA A 251 -16.11 -19.24 -0.72
C ALA A 251 -15.64 -18.75 -2.10
N ALA A 252 -15.13 -19.66 -2.92
CA ALA A 252 -14.75 -19.33 -4.28
C ALA A 252 -16.00 -18.88 -5.06
N PRO A 253 -15.93 -17.82 -5.88
CA PRO A 253 -17.00 -17.50 -6.81
C PRO A 253 -17.27 -18.67 -7.75
N SER A 254 -18.53 -18.88 -8.15
CA SER A 254 -18.92 -19.97 -9.05
C SER A 254 -18.20 -19.94 -10.41
N SER A 255 -17.70 -18.77 -10.81
CA SER A 255 -16.85 -18.61 -12.01
C SER A 255 -15.39 -19.11 -11.83
N VAL A 256 -14.97 -19.42 -10.62
CA VAL A 256 -13.63 -19.87 -10.30
C VAL A 256 -13.61 -21.39 -10.14
N HIS A 257 -13.27 -22.09 -11.22
CA HIS A 257 -12.97 -23.53 -11.15
C HIS A 257 -11.62 -23.70 -10.46
N VAL A 258 -11.64 -24.08 -9.18
CA VAL A 258 -10.44 -24.39 -8.42
C VAL A 258 -9.95 -25.77 -8.84
N GLY A 259 -9.09 -25.82 -9.87
CA GLY A 259 -8.29 -27.02 -10.12
C GLY A 259 -7.43 -27.30 -8.87
N ALA A 260 -7.25 -28.58 -8.54
CA ALA A 260 -6.44 -29.01 -7.40
C ALA A 260 -5.09 -28.26 -7.35
N PRO A 261 -4.58 -27.88 -6.17
CA PRO A 261 -3.29 -27.23 -6.04
C PRO A 261 -2.21 -28.11 -6.69
N ALA A 262 -1.41 -27.51 -7.58
CA ALA A 262 -0.23 -28.19 -8.08
C ALA A 262 0.65 -28.61 -6.89
N PRO A 263 1.19 -29.84 -6.86
CA PRO A 263 2.04 -30.28 -5.76
C PRO A 263 3.21 -29.30 -5.61
N ALA A 264 3.51 -28.94 -4.36
CA ALA A 264 4.63 -28.10 -4.02
C ALA A 264 5.90 -28.69 -4.67
N ALA A 265 6.59 -27.87 -5.46
CA ALA A 265 7.87 -28.29 -6.03
C ALA A 265 8.79 -28.69 -4.88
N ALA A 266 9.23 -29.93 -4.90
CA ALA A 266 10.21 -30.44 -3.95
C ALA A 266 11.47 -29.56 -4.01
N PRO A 267 12.13 -29.31 -2.86
CA PRO A 267 13.40 -28.60 -2.87
C PRO A 267 14.40 -29.39 -3.74
N ALA A 268 15.02 -28.70 -4.69
CA ALA A 268 16.10 -29.27 -5.48
C ALA A 268 17.18 -29.78 -4.51
N ALA A 269 17.39 -31.08 -4.52
CA ALA A 269 18.50 -31.71 -3.81
C ALA A 269 19.79 -31.14 -4.42
N GLU A 270 20.61 -30.52 -3.58
CA GLU A 270 22.00 -30.20 -3.90
C GLU A 270 22.71 -31.52 -4.22
N ALA A 271 23.04 -31.72 -5.47
CA ALA A 271 23.96 -32.74 -5.88
C ALA A 271 25.36 -32.36 -5.40
N ALA A 272 25.76 -32.92 -4.28
CA ALA A 272 27.17 -33.04 -3.93
C ALA A 272 27.84 -33.88 -5.03
N ALA A 273 28.78 -33.32 -5.73
CA ALA A 273 29.70 -34.01 -6.57
C ALA A 273 31.12 -33.68 -6.14
N ALA A 274 31.85 -34.71 -5.86
CA ALA A 274 33.24 -34.85 -5.47
C ALA A 274 34.23 -33.97 -6.27
#